data_f65963dbe65788e6e812f3922346841a
#
_entry.id   f65963dbe65788e6e812f3922346841a
#
_cell.length_a   1.000
_cell.length_b   1.000
_cell.length_c   1.000
_cell.angle_alpha   90.00
_cell.angle_beta   90.00
_cell.angle_gamma   90.00
#
_symmetry.space_group_name_H-M   'P 1'
#
loop_
_entity.id
_entity.type
_entity.pdbx_description
1 polymer ?
#
loop_
_entity_poly.entity_id
_entity_poly.type
_entity_poly.pdbx_seq_one_letter_code
_entity_poly.pdbx_strand_id
1 'polypeptide(L)'
;MPWILLPLRLFLTAPATPVHPAPVPLDWVRALPPARIEVHSDRHEVVIELAPVDLPAMAHMDMSAMSGMAGMNMDEHTAHNPVYPPVMGVDLPLTGWMSGFRIELVDSAGRPVPSELLHHYNLIDPNHRELFLPISRRVLAAGSETGAVRMSRWLMGAPFIKGDRLVASAMLHNPTMQAYSGVRTRLILTYSADGHWYPLLRAYPWQFDVAFPVGDKSFDLPPGRSEKFYEGSPAVGGKIVGIGGHVHDHADSLVLRDVTAGTVIWRATPITDSTGHVVAMPIKKFIGLTGVGVRIVPEHRYRVTVFYDNETGHTLPDGGMGVVAGLFAPAPEVTWPVADQTDSLYVSDLRHALRMSEGAQLSNAGVEHTHD
;
A
#
# COMPACT_ATOMS: atom_id res chain seq x y z
N MET A 1 49.80 -35.20 -6.35
CA MET A 1 48.81 -34.89 -5.29
C MET A 1 47.52 -34.57 -5.98
N PRO A 2 46.47 -35.41 -5.93
CA PRO A 2 45.18 -35.11 -6.56
C PRO A 2 44.32 -34.24 -5.62
N TRP A 3 43.83 -33.16 -6.15
CA TRP A 3 42.86 -32.28 -5.50
C TRP A 3 41.49 -32.96 -5.48
N ILE A 4 41.04 -33.37 -4.30
CA ILE A 4 39.71 -33.91 -4.10
C ILE A 4 38.76 -32.72 -4.03
N LEU A 5 38.04 -32.45 -5.10
CA LEU A 5 36.88 -31.57 -5.11
C LEU A 5 35.71 -32.27 -4.34
N LEU A 6 35.52 -31.93 -3.09
CA LEU A 6 34.30 -32.30 -2.38
C LEU A 6 33.12 -31.50 -3.00
N PRO A 7 32.07 -32.17 -3.47
CA PRO A 7 30.86 -31.45 -3.89
C PRO A 7 30.18 -30.85 -2.65
N LEU A 8 30.16 -29.53 -2.58
CA LEU A 8 29.35 -28.77 -1.64
C LEU A 8 27.90 -29.04 -1.99
N ARG A 9 27.28 -30.08 -1.40
CA ARG A 9 25.84 -30.29 -1.46
C ARG A 9 25.20 -29.21 -0.58
N LEU A 10 24.82 -28.07 -1.18
CA LEU A 10 23.86 -27.17 -0.59
C LEU A 10 22.54 -27.94 -0.43
N PHE A 11 22.25 -28.40 0.76
CA PHE A 11 20.89 -28.83 1.11
C PHE A 11 20.01 -27.59 1.12
N LEU A 12 19.46 -27.23 -0.04
CA LEU A 12 18.33 -26.34 -0.14
C LEU A 12 17.13 -27.12 0.42
N THR A 13 16.94 -27.07 1.73
CA THR A 13 15.65 -27.46 2.30
C THR A 13 14.64 -26.47 1.76
N ALA A 14 13.71 -26.96 0.93
CA ALA A 14 12.57 -26.17 0.51
C ALA A 14 11.91 -25.57 1.77
N PRO A 15 11.66 -24.24 1.81
CA PRO A 15 10.93 -23.68 2.93
C PRO A 15 9.60 -24.41 3.01
N ALA A 16 9.33 -25.01 4.16
CA ALA A 16 8.04 -25.67 4.40
C ALA A 16 6.92 -24.70 4.07
N THR A 17 5.98 -25.13 3.25
CA THR A 17 4.76 -24.36 2.99
C THR A 17 4.13 -24.07 4.36
N PRO A 18 3.91 -22.82 4.75
CA PRO A 18 3.32 -22.53 6.04
C PRO A 18 1.89 -23.07 6.04
N VAL A 19 1.68 -24.20 6.71
CA VAL A 19 0.34 -24.70 7.01
C VAL A 19 -0.19 -23.87 8.17
N HIS A 20 -0.85 -22.76 7.86
CA HIS A 20 -1.62 -22.03 8.84
C HIS A 20 -3.05 -22.54 8.75
N PRO A 21 -3.71 -22.86 9.90
CA PRO A 21 -5.15 -22.83 9.91
C PRO A 21 -5.54 -21.38 9.57
N ALA A 22 -6.21 -21.20 8.44
CA ALA A 22 -6.68 -19.88 8.05
C ALA A 22 -7.55 -19.33 9.19
N PRO A 23 -7.21 -18.19 9.82
CA PRO A 23 -8.09 -17.57 10.80
C PRO A 23 -9.43 -17.29 10.11
N VAL A 24 -10.51 -17.52 10.83
CA VAL A 24 -11.86 -17.31 10.31
C VAL A 24 -12.05 -15.81 10.08
N PRO A 25 -12.26 -15.33 8.84
CA PRO A 25 -12.46 -13.91 8.57
C PRO A 25 -13.65 -13.40 9.38
N LEU A 26 -13.56 -12.14 9.85
CA LEU A 26 -14.69 -11.46 10.47
C LEU A 26 -15.92 -11.50 9.54
N ASP A 27 -17.11 -11.63 10.09
CA ASP A 27 -18.35 -11.78 9.30
C ASP A 27 -18.55 -10.65 8.29
N TRP A 28 -18.15 -9.43 8.65
CA TRP A 28 -18.19 -8.26 7.75
C TRP A 28 -17.18 -8.35 6.58
N VAL A 29 -16.02 -9.00 6.74
CA VAL A 29 -15.10 -9.30 5.63
C VAL A 29 -15.70 -10.39 4.73
N ARG A 30 -16.37 -11.38 5.32
CA ARG A 30 -17.07 -12.44 4.55
C ARG A 30 -18.23 -11.88 3.73
N ALA A 31 -18.92 -10.87 4.25
CA ALA A 31 -20.07 -10.24 3.59
C ALA A 31 -19.70 -9.36 2.39
N LEU A 32 -18.40 -9.02 2.22
CA LEU A 32 -17.97 -8.19 1.08
C LEU A 32 -18.32 -8.86 -0.26
N PRO A 33 -18.76 -8.08 -1.26
CA PRO A 33 -18.97 -8.59 -2.60
C PRO A 33 -17.64 -9.16 -3.17
N PRO A 34 -17.67 -10.29 -3.88
CA PRO A 34 -16.44 -10.85 -4.43
C PRO A 34 -15.92 -10.04 -5.60
N ALA A 35 -14.60 -9.81 -5.63
CA ALA A 35 -13.92 -9.26 -6.80
C ALA A 35 -13.94 -10.28 -7.95
N ARG A 36 -13.92 -9.79 -9.19
CA ARG A 36 -13.72 -10.66 -10.34
C ARG A 36 -12.24 -11.05 -10.41
N ILE A 37 -11.99 -12.35 -10.53
CA ILE A 37 -10.63 -12.89 -10.57
C ILE A 37 -10.45 -13.73 -11.83
N GLU A 38 -9.37 -13.47 -12.56
CA GLU A 38 -8.94 -14.24 -13.71
C GLU A 38 -7.51 -14.75 -13.52
N VAL A 39 -7.26 -16.02 -13.82
CA VAL A 39 -5.93 -16.63 -13.75
C VAL A 39 -5.41 -16.87 -15.16
N HIS A 40 -4.32 -16.25 -15.51
CA HIS A 40 -3.61 -16.41 -16.77
C HIS A 40 -2.34 -17.24 -16.53
N SER A 41 -2.47 -18.56 -16.57
CA SER A 41 -1.37 -19.49 -16.26
C SER A 41 -0.21 -19.40 -17.25
N ASP A 42 -0.47 -19.07 -18.49
CA ASP A 42 0.52 -18.84 -19.56
C ASP A 42 1.44 -17.66 -19.28
N ARG A 43 0.94 -16.63 -18.60
CA ARG A 43 1.69 -15.42 -18.24
C ARG A 43 2.09 -15.39 -16.76
N HIS A 44 1.67 -16.38 -15.98
CA HIS A 44 1.83 -16.38 -14.52
C HIS A 44 1.23 -15.14 -13.85
N GLU A 45 0.02 -14.77 -14.24
CA GLU A 45 -0.68 -13.61 -13.73
C GLU A 45 -2.03 -13.96 -13.12
N VAL A 46 -2.36 -13.30 -12.00
CA VAL A 46 -3.71 -13.25 -11.43
C VAL A 46 -4.20 -11.83 -11.59
N VAL A 47 -5.30 -11.64 -12.29
CA VAL A 47 -5.98 -10.35 -12.46
C VAL A 47 -7.13 -10.26 -11.48
N ILE A 48 -7.12 -9.23 -10.65
CA ILE A 48 -8.18 -8.91 -9.69
C ILE A 48 -8.82 -7.59 -10.15
N GLU A 49 -10.08 -7.65 -10.55
CA GLU A 49 -10.81 -6.52 -11.09
C GLU A 49 -11.89 -6.05 -10.11
N LEU A 50 -11.89 -4.76 -9.77
CA LEU A 50 -12.93 -4.13 -8.94
C LEU A 50 -14.14 -3.77 -9.78
N ALA A 51 -15.27 -3.50 -9.11
CA ALA A 51 -16.48 -3.04 -9.75
C ALA A 51 -16.25 -1.75 -10.56
N PRO A 52 -16.93 -1.60 -11.72
CA PRO A 52 -16.79 -0.40 -12.53
C PRO A 52 -17.40 0.83 -11.85
N VAL A 53 -16.81 1.99 -12.10
CA VAL A 53 -17.32 3.29 -11.68
C VAL A 53 -17.24 4.30 -12.81
N ASP A 54 -18.12 5.28 -12.78
CA ASP A 54 -18.05 6.43 -13.69
C ASP A 54 -17.25 7.57 -13.03
N LEU A 55 -16.34 8.15 -13.78
CA LEU A 55 -15.53 9.29 -13.36
C LEU A 55 -16.02 10.51 -14.14
N PRO A 56 -16.81 11.41 -13.53
CA PRO A 56 -17.23 12.63 -14.19
C PRO A 56 -16.02 13.51 -14.55
N ALA A 57 -16.14 14.29 -15.60
CA ALA A 57 -15.15 15.33 -15.89
C ALA A 57 -15.08 16.32 -14.72
N MET A 58 -13.88 16.91 -14.53
CA MET A 58 -13.75 18.03 -13.61
C MET A 58 -14.74 19.13 -14.05
N ALA A 59 -15.67 19.52 -13.17
CA ALA A 59 -16.61 20.59 -13.48
C ALA A 59 -15.82 21.89 -13.71
N HIS A 60 -16.10 22.62 -14.80
CA HIS A 60 -15.70 24.01 -14.92
C HIS A 60 -16.33 24.77 -13.75
N MET A 61 -15.55 25.10 -12.73
CA MET A 61 -16.01 26.12 -11.80
C MET A 61 -16.10 27.43 -12.58
N ASP A 62 -17.30 27.95 -12.66
CA ASP A 62 -17.53 29.26 -13.26
C ASP A 62 -16.82 30.29 -12.36
N MET A 63 -15.60 30.65 -12.73
CA MET A 63 -14.78 31.63 -12.01
C MET A 63 -15.49 33.01 -11.96
N SER A 64 -16.54 33.25 -12.75
CA SER A 64 -17.33 34.47 -12.69
C SER A 64 -18.24 34.54 -11.47
N ALA A 65 -18.65 33.40 -10.92
CA ALA A 65 -19.42 33.32 -9.67
C ALA A 65 -18.55 33.56 -8.43
N MET A 66 -17.24 33.50 -8.54
CA MET A 66 -16.28 33.61 -7.42
C MET A 66 -15.72 35.01 -7.19
N SER A 67 -16.13 36.02 -7.98
CA SER A 67 -15.65 37.40 -7.81
C SER A 67 -16.01 38.08 -6.48
N GLY A 68 -16.83 37.43 -5.62
CA GLY A 68 -17.16 37.85 -4.26
C GLY A 68 -16.44 37.13 -3.14
N MET A 69 -15.62 36.08 -3.43
CA MET A 69 -14.92 35.25 -2.44
C MET A 69 -13.40 35.40 -2.52
N ALA A 70 -12.91 36.60 -2.79
CA ALA A 70 -11.48 36.89 -2.75
C ALA A 70 -10.97 36.66 -1.31
N GLY A 71 -10.34 35.52 -1.07
CA GLY A 71 -9.76 35.14 0.23
C GLY A 71 -9.99 33.69 0.66
N MET A 72 -10.83 32.91 -0.03
CA MET A 72 -10.85 31.46 0.18
C MET A 72 -9.89 30.79 -0.79
N ASN A 73 -8.73 30.38 -0.27
CA ASN A 73 -7.88 29.44 -0.98
C ASN A 73 -8.66 28.13 -1.10
N MET A 74 -9.10 27.82 -2.30
CA MET A 74 -9.58 26.49 -2.61
C MET A 74 -8.36 25.60 -2.73
N ASP A 75 -8.05 24.91 -1.65
CA ASP A 75 -6.99 23.91 -1.64
C ASP A 75 -7.25 22.89 -2.75
N GLU A 76 -6.19 22.54 -3.46
CA GLU A 76 -6.19 21.61 -4.57
C GLU A 76 -6.86 20.26 -4.21
N HIS A 77 -6.88 19.90 -2.93
CA HIS A 77 -7.54 18.72 -2.39
C HIS A 77 -9.07 18.79 -2.28
N THR A 78 -9.66 19.97 -2.15
CA THR A 78 -11.13 20.14 -2.09
C THR A 78 -11.80 20.23 -3.45
N ALA A 79 -11.02 20.48 -4.52
CA ALA A 79 -11.53 20.50 -5.89
C ALA A 79 -11.75 19.10 -6.49
N HIS A 80 -11.31 18.04 -5.82
CA HIS A 80 -11.37 16.69 -6.33
C HIS A 80 -12.53 15.93 -5.68
N ASN A 81 -13.57 15.60 -6.46
CA ASN A 81 -14.59 14.65 -6.05
C ASN A 81 -14.01 13.23 -6.15
N PRO A 82 -13.51 12.63 -5.05
CA PRO A 82 -13.00 11.28 -5.10
C PRO A 82 -14.14 10.29 -5.36
N VAL A 83 -13.87 9.30 -6.20
CA VAL A 83 -14.78 8.22 -6.51
C VAL A 83 -14.22 6.92 -5.94
N TYR A 84 -15.04 6.24 -5.15
CA TYR A 84 -14.66 5.00 -4.50
C TYR A 84 -15.42 3.83 -5.13
N PRO A 85 -14.75 2.91 -5.86
CA PRO A 85 -15.35 1.62 -6.14
C PRO A 85 -15.75 0.92 -4.83
N PRO A 86 -16.80 0.07 -4.83
CA PRO A 86 -17.12 -0.75 -3.68
C PRO A 86 -15.90 -1.52 -3.19
N VAL A 87 -15.71 -1.59 -1.87
CA VAL A 87 -14.71 -2.48 -1.27
C VAL A 87 -15.10 -3.93 -1.54
N MET A 88 -14.16 -4.74 -2.00
CA MET A 88 -14.42 -6.09 -2.45
C MET A 88 -13.57 -7.13 -1.73
N GLY A 89 -14.13 -8.31 -1.52
CA GLY A 89 -13.41 -9.49 -1.03
C GLY A 89 -12.68 -10.17 -2.19
N VAL A 90 -11.44 -10.58 -1.96
CA VAL A 90 -10.57 -11.26 -2.92
C VAL A 90 -10.24 -12.63 -2.37
N ASP A 91 -10.88 -13.67 -2.89
CA ASP A 91 -10.56 -15.06 -2.54
C ASP A 91 -9.42 -15.54 -3.44
N LEU A 92 -8.23 -15.76 -2.88
CA LEU A 92 -7.06 -16.15 -3.66
C LEU A 92 -7.30 -17.49 -4.37
N PRO A 93 -7.13 -17.57 -5.72
CA PRO A 93 -7.55 -18.71 -6.51
C PRO A 93 -6.58 -19.90 -6.47
N LEU A 94 -5.33 -19.65 -6.05
CA LEU A 94 -4.25 -20.63 -6.04
C LEU A 94 -3.24 -20.36 -4.93
N THR A 95 -2.41 -21.35 -4.62
CA THR A 95 -1.26 -21.21 -3.73
C THR A 95 -0.01 -20.95 -4.55
N GLY A 96 0.85 -20.04 -4.06
CA GLY A 96 2.08 -19.68 -4.76
C GLY A 96 2.83 -18.52 -4.10
N TRP A 97 3.66 -17.88 -4.91
CA TRP A 97 4.58 -16.83 -4.50
C TRP A 97 4.39 -15.61 -5.39
N MET A 98 3.88 -14.53 -4.84
CA MET A 98 3.81 -13.25 -5.53
C MET A 98 5.23 -12.70 -5.72
N SER A 99 5.57 -12.36 -6.95
CA SER A 99 6.86 -11.80 -7.34
C SER A 99 6.77 -10.40 -7.95
N GLY A 100 5.59 -9.83 -8.00
CA GLY A 100 5.37 -8.47 -8.47
C GLY A 100 3.91 -8.14 -8.66
N PHE A 101 3.65 -6.88 -8.95
CA PHE A 101 2.32 -6.40 -9.30
C PHE A 101 2.38 -5.17 -10.19
N ARG A 102 1.27 -4.88 -10.85
CA ARG A 102 0.97 -3.60 -11.50
C ARG A 102 -0.53 -3.33 -11.43
N ILE A 103 -0.88 -2.06 -11.54
CA ILE A 103 -2.28 -1.64 -11.60
C ILE A 103 -2.55 -1.05 -12.98
N GLU A 104 -3.69 -1.41 -13.53
CA GLU A 104 -4.19 -0.91 -14.80
C GLU A 104 -5.60 -0.36 -14.60
N LEU A 105 -5.89 0.77 -15.23
CA LEU A 105 -7.23 1.31 -15.35
C LEU A 105 -7.71 1.11 -16.77
N VAL A 106 -8.93 0.60 -16.94
CA VAL A 106 -9.54 0.39 -18.25
C VAL A 106 -10.99 0.89 -18.27
N ASP A 107 -11.42 1.40 -19.41
CA ASP A 107 -12.82 1.80 -19.61
C ASP A 107 -13.76 0.58 -19.82
N SER A 108 -15.05 0.85 -20.07
CA SER A 108 -16.05 -0.18 -20.32
C SER A 108 -15.75 -1.06 -21.54
N ALA A 109 -15.00 -0.53 -22.52
CA ALA A 109 -14.55 -1.25 -23.71
C ALA A 109 -13.23 -2.01 -23.51
N GLY A 110 -12.61 -1.92 -22.32
CA GLY A 110 -11.32 -2.53 -22.02
C GLY A 110 -10.12 -1.74 -22.54
N ARG A 111 -10.30 -0.50 -22.97
CA ARG A 111 -9.22 0.36 -23.44
C ARG A 111 -8.53 1.01 -22.22
N PRO A 112 -7.20 1.14 -22.23
CA PRO A 112 -6.49 1.83 -21.15
C PRO A 112 -6.99 3.27 -20.98
N VAL A 113 -7.14 3.71 -19.74
CA VAL A 113 -7.34 5.11 -19.36
C VAL A 113 -6.14 5.60 -18.55
N PRO A 114 -5.94 6.92 -18.42
CA PRO A 114 -4.77 7.48 -17.74
C PRO A 114 -4.58 6.95 -16.34
N SER A 115 -3.34 6.62 -15.98
CA SER A 115 -2.98 6.13 -14.63
C SER A 115 -3.14 7.20 -13.55
N GLU A 116 -3.08 8.47 -13.93
CA GLU A 116 -3.28 9.63 -13.07
C GLU A 116 -4.67 9.69 -12.42
N LEU A 117 -5.63 8.93 -12.97
CA LEU A 117 -6.95 8.78 -12.37
C LEU A 117 -6.93 7.90 -11.10
N LEU A 118 -5.88 7.11 -10.88
CA LEU A 118 -5.70 6.32 -9.67
C LEU A 118 -5.12 7.19 -8.57
N HIS A 119 -5.86 7.40 -7.49
CA HIS A 119 -5.30 8.04 -6.31
C HIS A 119 -4.67 7.01 -5.37
N HIS A 120 -5.45 5.99 -4.96
CA HIS A 120 -4.94 4.89 -4.15
C HIS A 120 -5.57 3.55 -4.53
N TYR A 121 -4.79 2.49 -4.39
CA TYR A 121 -5.24 1.10 -4.37
C TYR A 121 -4.63 0.39 -3.18
N ASN A 122 -5.44 -0.34 -2.43
CA ASN A 122 -4.98 -1.14 -1.30
C ASN A 122 -5.43 -2.59 -1.45
N LEU A 123 -4.53 -3.51 -1.15
CA LEU A 123 -4.85 -4.92 -0.91
C LEU A 123 -4.45 -5.25 0.51
N ILE A 124 -5.42 -5.65 1.32
CA ILE A 124 -5.28 -5.84 2.77
C ILE A 124 -5.51 -7.31 3.11
N ASP A 125 -4.64 -7.86 3.93
CA ASP A 125 -4.81 -9.18 4.53
C ASP A 125 -5.35 -9.01 5.96
N PRO A 126 -6.64 -9.28 6.19
CA PRO A 126 -7.25 -9.12 7.50
C PRO A 126 -6.84 -10.21 8.50
N ASN A 127 -6.21 -11.28 8.05
CA ASN A 127 -5.87 -12.43 8.88
C ASN A 127 -4.51 -12.29 9.59
N HIS A 128 -3.62 -11.47 9.03
CA HIS A 128 -2.29 -11.26 9.57
C HIS A 128 -2.10 -9.81 9.97
N ARG A 129 -1.31 -9.59 11.03
CA ARG A 129 -1.01 -8.23 11.50
C ARG A 129 0.11 -7.60 10.68
N GLU A 130 0.15 -6.26 10.72
CA GLU A 130 1.26 -5.49 10.19
C GLU A 130 2.53 -5.70 11.04
N LEU A 131 3.71 -5.49 10.43
CA LEU A 131 4.99 -5.75 11.09
C LEU A 131 5.17 -4.92 12.37
N PHE A 132 4.94 -3.62 12.31
CA PHE A 132 5.16 -2.70 13.42
C PHE A 132 3.89 -2.40 14.23
N LEU A 133 2.73 -2.71 13.70
CA LEU A 133 1.45 -2.22 14.18
C LEU A 133 0.46 -3.38 14.35
N PRO A 134 -0.40 -3.39 15.38
CA PRO A 134 -1.37 -4.45 15.60
C PRO A 134 -2.61 -4.30 14.73
N ILE A 135 -2.44 -3.98 13.46
CA ILE A 135 -3.52 -3.79 12.46
C ILE A 135 -3.41 -4.80 11.33
N SER A 136 -4.40 -4.83 10.44
CA SER A 136 -4.39 -5.66 9.24
C SER A 136 -3.17 -5.37 8.36
N ARG A 137 -2.54 -6.44 7.85
CA ARG A 137 -1.36 -6.30 6.99
C ARG A 137 -1.75 -5.71 5.64
N ARG A 138 -1.00 -4.71 5.19
CA ARG A 138 -1.08 -4.18 3.82
C ARG A 138 -0.22 -5.06 2.91
N VAL A 139 -0.87 -5.87 2.09
CA VAL A 139 -0.18 -6.71 1.09
C VAL A 139 0.45 -5.85 0.01
N LEU A 140 -0.26 -4.80 -0.38
CA LEU A 140 0.26 -3.71 -1.21
C LEU A 140 -0.58 -2.45 -1.02
N ALA A 141 0.06 -1.32 -1.25
CA ALA A 141 -0.55 -0.03 -1.47
C ALA A 141 0.13 0.62 -2.67
N ALA A 142 -0.63 1.29 -3.52
CA ALA A 142 -0.12 1.93 -4.72
C ALA A 142 -0.97 3.15 -5.08
N GLY A 143 -0.32 4.18 -5.64
CA GLY A 143 -0.94 5.34 -6.26
C GLY A 143 -0.56 5.45 -7.73
N SER A 144 -0.90 6.58 -8.34
CA SER A 144 -0.54 6.88 -9.74
C SER A 144 0.97 6.87 -9.99
N GLU A 145 1.75 7.28 -8.99
CA GLU A 145 3.21 7.30 -8.97
C GLU A 145 3.84 5.90 -8.86
N THR A 146 3.04 4.89 -8.51
CA THR A 146 3.54 3.54 -8.33
C THR A 146 3.59 2.79 -9.65
N GLY A 147 4.75 2.71 -10.25
CA GLY A 147 4.98 1.87 -11.42
C GLY A 147 4.88 0.37 -11.14
N ALA A 148 5.09 -0.45 -12.16
CA ALA A 148 5.11 -1.91 -12.00
C ALA A 148 6.22 -2.35 -11.04
N VAL A 149 5.84 -3.02 -9.95
CA VAL A 149 6.77 -3.61 -8.98
C VAL A 149 7.16 -5.00 -9.45
N ARG A 150 8.46 -5.27 -9.51
CA ARG A 150 9.00 -6.57 -9.91
C ARG A 150 10.09 -7.02 -8.97
N MET A 151 9.97 -8.24 -8.49
CA MET A 151 10.97 -8.94 -7.70
C MET A 151 11.56 -10.07 -8.55
N SER A 152 12.82 -10.40 -8.29
CA SER A 152 13.40 -11.61 -8.89
C SER A 152 12.76 -12.84 -8.26
N ARG A 153 11.91 -13.53 -9.02
CA ARG A 153 11.11 -14.69 -8.55
C ARG A 153 11.92 -15.85 -7.96
N TRP A 154 13.20 -15.97 -8.37
CA TRP A 154 14.09 -16.97 -7.80
C TRP A 154 14.74 -16.52 -6.49
N LEU A 155 14.84 -15.19 -6.27
CA LEU A 155 15.47 -14.66 -5.08
C LEU A 155 14.43 -14.48 -3.96
N MET A 156 13.27 -13.89 -4.25
CA MET A 156 12.28 -13.59 -3.23
C MET A 156 10.85 -13.65 -3.76
N GLY A 157 9.91 -13.97 -2.87
CA GLY A 157 8.48 -13.94 -3.16
C GLY A 157 7.68 -13.83 -1.87
N ALA A 158 6.51 -13.21 -1.97
CA ALA A 158 5.55 -13.18 -0.88
C ALA A 158 4.60 -14.38 -1.02
N PRO A 159 4.51 -15.25 0.00
CA PRO A 159 3.61 -16.40 -0.07
C PRO A 159 2.15 -15.96 -0.05
N PHE A 160 1.31 -16.65 -0.79
CA PHE A 160 -0.14 -16.56 -0.71
C PHE A 160 -0.75 -17.95 -0.83
N ILE A 161 -1.90 -18.16 -0.20
CA ILE A 161 -2.51 -19.47 -0.04
C ILE A 161 -3.90 -19.43 -0.69
N LYS A 162 -4.22 -20.48 -1.44
CA LYS A 162 -5.56 -20.65 -2.03
C LYS A 162 -6.63 -20.63 -0.94
N GLY A 163 -7.64 -19.78 -1.15
CA GLY A 163 -8.75 -19.61 -0.22
C GLY A 163 -8.54 -18.54 0.83
N ASP A 164 -7.33 -17.94 0.94
CA ASP A 164 -7.15 -16.73 1.75
C ASP A 164 -8.03 -15.62 1.18
N ARG A 165 -8.80 -14.98 2.07
CA ARG A 165 -9.67 -13.87 1.71
C ARG A 165 -9.02 -12.56 2.09
N LEU A 166 -8.70 -11.76 1.07
CA LEU A 166 -8.16 -10.41 1.18
C LEU A 166 -9.26 -9.37 0.97
N VAL A 167 -8.95 -8.12 1.27
CA VAL A 167 -9.82 -6.96 1.04
C VAL A 167 -9.15 -6.04 0.05
N ALA A 168 -9.84 -5.69 -1.04
CA ALA A 168 -9.37 -4.75 -2.03
C ALA A 168 -10.22 -3.48 -2.04
N SER A 169 -9.56 -2.33 -2.05
CA SER A 169 -10.19 -1.01 -2.17
C SER A 169 -9.38 -0.12 -3.10
N ALA A 170 -10.05 0.83 -3.73
CA ALA A 170 -9.42 1.87 -4.53
C ALA A 170 -10.11 3.21 -4.30
N MET A 171 -9.36 4.28 -4.54
CA MET A 171 -9.83 5.64 -4.63
C MET A 171 -9.37 6.19 -5.98
N LEU A 172 -10.31 6.72 -6.74
CA LEU A 172 -10.07 7.33 -8.04
C LEU A 172 -10.44 8.80 -7.98
N HIS A 173 -9.78 9.62 -8.77
CA HIS A 173 -10.20 10.99 -9.01
C HIS A 173 -9.96 11.34 -10.48
N ASN A 174 -10.71 12.27 -10.99
CA ASN A 174 -10.55 12.71 -12.38
C ASN A 174 -10.14 14.18 -12.44
N PRO A 175 -8.85 14.49 -12.59
CA PRO A 175 -8.38 15.86 -12.70
C PRO A 175 -8.55 16.42 -14.12
N THR A 176 -9.15 15.66 -15.06
CA THR A 176 -9.27 16.04 -16.46
C THR A 176 -10.66 16.56 -16.81
N MET A 177 -10.75 17.29 -17.92
CA MET A 177 -12.02 17.77 -18.49
C MET A 177 -12.80 16.68 -19.25
N GLN A 178 -12.27 15.45 -19.32
CA GLN A 178 -12.90 14.32 -19.99
C GLN A 178 -13.59 13.43 -18.97
N ALA A 179 -14.85 13.06 -19.20
CA ALA A 179 -15.52 12.02 -18.41
C ALA A 179 -15.11 10.62 -18.90
N TYR A 180 -15.02 9.67 -17.97
CA TYR A 180 -14.74 8.26 -18.26
C TYR A 180 -15.84 7.39 -17.67
N SER A 181 -16.45 6.53 -18.49
CA SER A 181 -17.53 5.65 -18.05
C SER A 181 -17.06 4.21 -17.88
N GLY A 182 -17.57 3.57 -16.81
CA GLY A 182 -17.34 2.17 -16.51
C GLY A 182 -15.86 1.84 -16.28
N VAL A 183 -15.14 2.75 -15.64
CA VAL A 183 -13.72 2.56 -15.33
C VAL A 183 -13.57 1.43 -14.32
N ARG A 184 -12.74 0.45 -14.66
CA ARG A 184 -12.40 -0.69 -13.82
C ARG A 184 -10.94 -0.63 -13.41
N THR A 185 -10.70 -0.81 -12.12
CA THR A 185 -9.35 -0.93 -11.57
C THR A 185 -8.95 -2.40 -11.56
N ARG A 186 -7.84 -2.73 -12.22
CA ARG A 186 -7.27 -4.07 -12.32
C ARG A 186 -5.94 -4.12 -11.61
N LEU A 187 -5.86 -4.94 -10.57
CA LEU A 187 -4.59 -5.35 -10.00
C LEU A 187 -4.13 -6.62 -10.68
N ILE A 188 -2.94 -6.62 -11.27
CA ILE A 188 -2.32 -7.78 -11.89
C ILE A 188 -1.16 -8.22 -11.02
N LEU A 189 -1.30 -9.37 -10.38
CA LEU A 189 -0.26 -10.01 -9.57
C LEU A 189 0.55 -10.96 -10.45
N THR A 190 1.88 -10.81 -10.45
CA THR A 190 2.78 -11.81 -11.07
C THR A 190 3.15 -12.84 -10.03
N TYR A 191 3.06 -14.13 -10.38
CA TYR A 191 3.29 -15.22 -9.43
C TYR A 191 4.15 -16.34 -9.97
N SER A 192 4.66 -17.17 -9.05
CA SER A 192 5.15 -18.52 -9.31
C SER A 192 4.24 -19.50 -8.58
N ALA A 193 3.72 -20.51 -9.29
CA ALA A 193 2.88 -21.53 -8.69
C ALA A 193 3.71 -22.39 -7.71
N ASP A 194 3.05 -22.87 -6.67
CA ASP A 194 3.65 -23.82 -5.72
C ASP A 194 4.09 -25.10 -6.44
N GLY A 195 5.18 -25.69 -5.98
CA GLY A 195 5.76 -26.91 -6.57
C GLY A 195 6.64 -26.71 -7.81
N HIS A 196 6.68 -25.52 -8.41
CA HIS A 196 7.54 -25.25 -9.59
C HIS A 196 8.82 -24.51 -9.24
N TRP A 197 8.74 -23.51 -8.38
CA TRP A 197 9.88 -22.73 -7.92
C TRP A 197 9.64 -22.21 -6.52
N TYR A 198 10.64 -22.35 -5.66
CA TYR A 198 10.66 -21.76 -4.34
C TYR A 198 11.66 -20.63 -4.33
N PRO A 199 11.27 -19.41 -3.94
CA PRO A 199 12.22 -18.32 -3.79
C PRO A 199 13.21 -18.62 -2.67
N LEU A 200 14.44 -18.13 -2.79
CA LEU A 200 15.45 -18.28 -1.74
C LEU A 200 15.05 -17.58 -0.45
N LEU A 201 14.30 -16.49 -0.57
CA LEU A 201 13.82 -15.69 0.56
C LEU A 201 12.29 -15.59 0.52
N ARG A 202 11.67 -16.01 1.58
CA ARG A 202 10.30 -15.70 1.89
C ARG A 202 10.25 -14.24 2.36
N ALA A 203 9.64 -13.36 1.60
CA ALA A 203 9.58 -11.93 1.89
C ALA A 203 8.13 -11.46 1.95
N TYR A 204 7.78 -10.78 3.02
CA TYR A 204 6.46 -10.23 3.22
C TYR A 204 6.47 -8.72 3.01
N PRO A 205 5.46 -8.14 2.38
CA PRO A 205 5.25 -6.71 2.38
C PRO A 205 4.93 -6.23 3.80
N TRP A 206 5.35 -5.01 4.10
CA TRP A 206 5.09 -4.31 5.36
C TRP A 206 5.06 -2.81 5.14
N GLN A 207 4.40 -2.10 6.03
CA GLN A 207 4.44 -0.64 6.08
C GLN A 207 4.54 -0.12 7.52
N PHE A 208 5.00 1.13 7.64
CA PHE A 208 5.11 1.85 8.89
C PHE A 208 4.84 3.33 8.66
N ASP A 209 3.83 3.87 9.33
CA ASP A 209 3.18 5.13 9.03
C ASP A 209 3.38 6.13 10.18
N VAL A 210 3.63 7.41 9.87
CA VAL A 210 3.80 8.48 10.85
C VAL A 210 2.49 8.95 11.48
N ALA A 211 1.35 8.74 10.81
CA ALA A 211 0.03 9.18 11.25
C ALA A 211 -0.78 8.09 11.96
N PHE A 212 -0.07 7.05 12.44
CA PHE A 212 -0.70 5.96 13.17
C PHE A 212 -1.27 6.44 14.52
N PRO A 213 -2.30 5.83 15.10
CA PRO A 213 -2.68 4.42 14.95
C PRO A 213 -3.83 4.14 13.98
N VAL A 214 -4.81 5.01 13.72
CA VAL A 214 -6.04 4.63 13.00
C VAL A 214 -6.60 5.79 12.21
N GLY A 215 -7.23 5.49 11.08
CA GLY A 215 -7.98 6.44 10.28
C GLY A 215 -7.24 6.91 9.04
N ASP A 216 -7.51 8.13 8.63
CA ASP A 216 -6.82 8.77 7.55
C ASP A 216 -5.32 8.87 7.86
N LYS A 217 -4.49 8.54 6.88
CA LYS A 217 -3.04 8.57 7.01
C LYS A 217 -2.47 9.95 6.68
N SER A 218 -3.30 10.84 6.14
CA SER A 218 -2.97 12.24 5.97
C SER A 218 -3.09 13.03 7.27
N PHE A 219 -2.50 14.20 7.29
CA PHE A 219 -2.59 15.15 8.40
C PHE A 219 -2.39 16.57 7.89
N ASP A 220 -2.95 17.52 8.60
CA ASP A 220 -2.78 18.94 8.30
C ASP A 220 -1.31 19.33 8.38
N LEU A 221 -0.81 19.93 7.30
CA LEU A 221 0.57 20.38 7.19
C LEU A 221 0.67 21.86 7.54
N PRO A 222 1.24 22.22 8.71
CA PRO A 222 1.37 23.64 9.10
C PRO A 222 2.39 24.35 8.20
N PRO A 223 2.35 25.69 8.11
CA PRO A 223 3.34 26.45 7.37
C PRO A 223 4.73 26.36 8.00
N GLY A 224 5.75 26.41 7.16
CA GLY A 224 7.15 26.31 7.54
C GLY A 224 7.61 24.88 7.80
N ARG A 225 8.73 24.76 8.52
CA ARG A 225 9.35 23.46 8.81
C ARG A 225 8.60 22.72 9.91
N SER A 226 8.30 21.47 9.63
CA SER A 226 7.62 20.58 10.58
C SER A 226 8.12 19.14 10.43
N GLU A 227 7.88 18.34 11.46
CA GLU A 227 8.09 16.89 11.42
C GLU A 227 6.96 16.15 12.08
N LYS A 228 6.70 14.96 11.59
CA LYS A 228 5.79 14.00 12.23
C LYS A 228 6.46 12.64 12.30
N PHE A 229 6.27 11.93 13.40
CA PHE A 229 6.87 10.61 13.56
C PHE A 229 5.96 9.67 14.32
N TYR A 230 6.24 8.37 14.15
CA TYR A 230 5.69 7.32 14.98
C TYR A 230 6.79 6.32 15.37
N GLU A 231 6.63 5.67 16.53
CA GLU A 231 7.57 4.67 17.03
C GLU A 231 6.87 3.35 17.32
N GLY A 232 7.52 2.26 16.94
CA GLY A 232 7.06 0.90 17.22
C GLY A 232 8.20 -0.10 17.26
N SER A 233 7.88 -1.30 17.76
CA SER A 233 8.76 -2.45 17.66
C SER A 233 8.16 -3.47 16.71
N PRO A 234 8.98 -4.19 15.90
CA PRO A 234 8.46 -5.20 15.00
C PRO A 234 7.91 -6.38 15.80
N ALA A 235 6.83 -6.97 15.33
CA ALA A 235 6.21 -8.13 15.95
C ALA A 235 7.13 -9.37 15.92
N VAL A 236 8.01 -9.44 14.94
CA VAL A 236 8.94 -10.56 14.73
C VAL A 236 10.28 -10.05 14.23
N GLY A 237 11.34 -10.82 14.54
CA GLY A 237 12.69 -10.56 14.06
C GLY A 237 12.92 -11.04 12.64
N GLY A 238 13.85 -10.39 11.93
CA GLY A 238 14.22 -10.72 10.57
C GLY A 238 15.04 -9.65 9.89
N LYS A 239 14.86 -9.48 8.58
CA LYS A 239 15.63 -8.53 7.77
C LYS A 239 14.75 -7.72 6.83
N ILE A 240 14.91 -6.41 6.82
CA ILE A 240 14.38 -5.55 5.76
C ILE A 240 15.24 -5.77 4.52
N VAL A 241 14.65 -6.27 3.44
CA VAL A 241 15.38 -6.59 2.18
C VAL A 241 15.17 -5.54 1.10
N GLY A 242 14.10 -4.77 1.20
CA GLY A 242 13.79 -3.64 0.33
C GLY A 242 12.98 -2.62 1.09
N ILE A 243 13.19 -1.34 0.77
CA ILE A 243 12.53 -0.22 1.43
C ILE A 243 12.30 0.90 0.42
N GLY A 244 11.17 1.53 0.51
CA GLY A 244 10.75 2.74 -0.17
C GLY A 244 9.75 3.47 0.71
N GLY A 245 8.96 4.35 0.14
CA GLY A 245 7.95 5.06 0.90
C GLY A 245 7.03 5.90 0.04
N HIS A 246 6.14 6.61 0.70
CA HIS A 246 5.22 7.57 0.11
C HIS A 246 5.17 8.80 1.01
N VAL A 247 5.18 9.96 0.40
CA VAL A 247 5.01 11.27 1.05
C VAL A 247 4.20 12.17 0.13
N HIS A 248 3.59 13.22 0.67
CA HIS A 248 2.97 14.28 -0.11
C HIS A 248 3.97 15.38 -0.47
N ASP A 249 3.53 16.35 -1.27
CA ASP A 249 4.30 17.51 -1.67
C ASP A 249 4.81 18.30 -0.46
N HIS A 250 5.85 19.09 -0.66
CA HIS A 250 6.58 19.82 0.39
C HIS A 250 7.37 18.92 1.37
N ALA A 251 7.46 17.60 1.15
CA ALA A 251 8.30 16.76 1.98
C ALA A 251 9.78 16.91 1.65
N ASP A 252 10.60 17.15 2.67
CA ASP A 252 12.07 17.18 2.58
C ASP A 252 12.67 15.78 2.56
N SER A 253 12.24 14.96 3.50
CA SER A 253 12.77 13.60 3.62
C SER A 253 11.89 12.69 4.46
N LEU A 254 12.00 11.38 4.18
CA LEU A 254 11.43 10.30 4.97
C LEU A 254 12.56 9.43 5.54
N VAL A 255 12.48 9.11 6.83
CA VAL A 255 13.57 8.45 7.56
C VAL A 255 13.05 7.28 8.37
N LEU A 256 13.73 6.12 8.28
CA LEU A 256 13.57 5.02 9.23
C LEU A 256 14.83 4.89 10.07
N ARG A 257 14.68 4.92 11.40
CA ARG A 257 15.76 4.84 12.37
C ARG A 257 15.52 3.74 13.39
N ASP A 258 16.56 3.03 13.74
CA ASP A 258 16.62 2.24 14.97
C ASP A 258 16.97 3.19 16.13
N VAL A 259 15.98 3.48 16.97
CA VAL A 259 16.13 4.41 18.09
C VAL A 259 17.00 3.79 19.20
N THR A 260 16.83 2.49 19.44
CA THR A 260 17.58 1.77 20.46
C THR A 260 19.06 1.70 20.13
N ALA A 261 19.41 1.40 18.88
CA ALA A 261 20.82 1.37 18.44
C ALA A 261 21.36 2.74 18.04
N GLY A 262 20.52 3.77 17.93
CA GLY A 262 20.92 5.11 17.50
C GLY A 262 21.27 5.22 16.01
N THR A 263 20.89 4.26 15.16
CA THR A 263 21.33 4.17 13.76
C THR A 263 20.22 4.50 12.78
N VAL A 264 20.56 5.19 11.69
CA VAL A 264 19.65 5.40 10.56
C VAL A 264 19.73 4.20 9.65
N ILE A 265 18.59 3.51 9.45
CA ILE A 265 18.46 2.38 8.54
C ILE A 265 18.33 2.86 7.10
N TRP A 266 17.50 3.88 6.91
CA TRP A 266 17.21 4.44 5.60
C TRP A 266 16.77 5.90 5.73
N ARG A 267 17.19 6.68 4.75
CA ARG A 267 16.72 8.06 4.51
C ARG A 267 16.58 8.26 3.02
N ALA A 268 15.52 8.90 2.59
CA ALA A 268 15.34 9.33 1.21
C ALA A 268 14.72 10.71 1.15
N THR A 269 15.15 11.47 0.13
CA THR A 269 14.51 12.71 -0.31
C THR A 269 13.61 12.35 -1.49
N PRO A 270 12.37 12.85 -1.54
CA PRO A 270 11.47 12.64 -2.67
C PRO A 270 12.10 13.16 -3.96
N ILE A 271 11.72 12.55 -5.08
CA ILE A 271 12.01 13.07 -6.41
C ILE A 271 10.83 13.93 -6.81
N THR A 272 11.09 15.19 -7.12
CA THR A 272 10.06 16.15 -7.53
C THR A 272 10.23 16.54 -8.99
N ASP A 273 9.14 16.94 -9.63
CA ASP A 273 9.16 17.57 -10.95
C ASP A 273 9.56 19.07 -10.87
N SER A 274 9.50 19.78 -11.99
CA SER A 274 9.86 21.20 -12.07
C SER A 274 8.89 22.14 -11.36
N THR A 275 7.73 21.66 -10.95
CA THR A 275 6.69 22.40 -10.20
C THR A 275 6.74 22.12 -8.71
N GLY A 276 7.56 21.15 -8.27
CA GLY A 276 7.71 20.76 -6.87
C GLY A 276 6.82 19.59 -6.47
N HIS A 277 6.02 19.04 -7.38
CA HIS A 277 5.21 17.85 -7.07
C HIS A 277 6.06 16.60 -6.93
N VAL A 278 5.76 15.80 -5.93
CA VAL A 278 6.42 14.52 -5.69
C VAL A 278 6.00 13.50 -6.75
N VAL A 279 6.97 13.07 -7.56
CA VAL A 279 6.74 12.09 -8.64
C VAL A 279 7.26 10.70 -8.30
N ALA A 280 8.15 10.56 -7.33
CA ALA A 280 8.63 9.27 -6.88
C ALA A 280 9.38 9.35 -5.53
N MET A 281 9.44 8.21 -4.84
CA MET A 281 10.33 8.00 -3.70
C MET A 281 11.44 7.00 -4.07
N PRO A 282 12.72 7.30 -3.73
CA PRO A 282 13.81 6.37 -3.98
C PRO A 282 13.61 5.04 -3.26
N ILE A 283 13.75 3.94 -4.01
CA ILE A 283 13.71 2.59 -3.47
C ILE A 283 15.14 2.09 -3.23
N LYS A 284 15.39 1.53 -2.04
CA LYS A 284 16.66 0.89 -1.71
C LYS A 284 16.48 -0.60 -1.53
N LYS A 285 17.27 -1.39 -2.26
CA LYS A 285 17.37 -2.84 -2.08
C LYS A 285 18.62 -3.12 -1.24
N PHE A 286 18.47 -3.84 -0.14
CA PHE A 286 19.57 -4.25 0.73
C PHE A 286 20.11 -5.62 0.30
N ILE A 287 20.61 -5.70 -0.93
CA ILE A 287 21.17 -6.92 -1.52
C ILE A 287 22.58 -6.56 -1.97
N GLY A 288 23.57 -7.21 -1.38
CA GLY A 288 24.97 -6.95 -1.68
C GLY A 288 25.84 -8.19 -1.51
N LEU A 289 27.14 -8.05 -1.83
CA LEU A 289 28.13 -9.13 -1.74
C LEU A 289 28.33 -9.66 -0.31
N THR A 290 28.09 -8.80 0.69
CA THR A 290 28.28 -9.13 2.12
C THR A 290 27.04 -9.69 2.79
N GLY A 291 25.92 -9.79 2.07
CA GLY A 291 24.67 -10.35 2.61
C GLY A 291 23.41 -9.68 2.09
N VAL A 292 22.29 -10.17 2.58
CA VAL A 292 20.96 -9.70 2.22
C VAL A 292 20.28 -9.13 3.45
N GLY A 293 19.76 -7.91 3.33
CA GLY A 293 18.89 -7.26 4.28
C GLY A 293 19.59 -6.60 5.48
N VAL A 294 18.87 -5.69 6.10
CA VAL A 294 19.24 -5.05 7.38
C VAL A 294 18.45 -5.76 8.49
N ARG A 295 19.18 -6.28 9.48
CA ARG A 295 18.57 -6.98 10.61
C ARG A 295 17.76 -6.02 11.47
N ILE A 296 16.53 -6.42 11.82
CA ILE A 296 15.70 -5.79 12.85
C ILE A 296 15.23 -6.84 13.85
N VAL A 297 15.00 -6.41 15.09
CA VAL A 297 14.67 -7.29 16.21
C VAL A 297 13.54 -6.69 17.06
N PRO A 298 12.66 -7.51 17.66
CA PRO A 298 11.53 -7.05 18.47
C PRO A 298 11.92 -6.22 19.69
N GLU A 299 13.12 -6.44 20.23
CA GLU A 299 13.62 -5.77 21.43
C GLU A 299 14.01 -4.30 21.19
N HIS A 300 14.16 -3.90 19.90
CA HIS A 300 14.47 -2.53 19.55
C HIS A 300 13.21 -1.74 19.21
N ARG A 301 13.29 -0.43 19.44
CA ARG A 301 12.30 0.54 18.97
C ARG A 301 12.80 1.18 17.69
N TYR A 302 11.91 1.31 16.75
CA TYR A 302 12.14 1.93 15.46
C TYR A 302 11.23 3.13 15.30
N ARG A 303 11.73 4.18 14.67
CA ARG A 303 11.00 5.41 14.40
C ARG A 303 10.98 5.66 12.90
N VAL A 304 9.80 5.87 12.37
CA VAL A 304 9.58 6.51 11.07
C VAL A 304 9.36 8.00 11.31
N THR A 305 10.01 8.87 10.53
CA THR A 305 9.86 10.34 10.61
C THR A 305 9.77 10.89 9.20
N VAL A 306 8.81 11.76 8.96
CA VAL A 306 8.74 12.61 7.77
C VAL A 306 9.06 14.06 8.16
N PHE A 307 9.85 14.74 7.34
CA PHE A 307 10.18 16.15 7.47
C PHE A 307 9.55 16.91 6.32
N TYR A 308 8.97 18.06 6.61
CA TYR A 308 8.30 18.93 5.68
C TYR A 308 8.84 20.37 5.75
N ASP A 309 8.76 21.07 4.63
CA ASP A 309 8.95 22.53 4.56
C ASP A 309 7.83 23.13 3.69
N ASN A 310 6.74 23.55 4.34
CA ASN A 310 5.58 24.13 3.68
C ASN A 310 5.77 25.65 3.52
N GLU A 311 6.26 26.08 2.38
CA GLU A 311 6.53 27.49 2.07
C GLU A 311 5.29 28.30 1.64
N THR A 312 4.09 27.71 1.64
CA THR A 312 2.85 28.38 1.18
C THR A 312 2.37 29.48 2.11
N GLY A 313 2.86 29.49 3.37
CA GLY A 313 2.47 30.46 4.38
C GLY A 313 1.13 30.20 5.08
N HIS A 314 0.44 29.11 4.73
CA HIS A 314 -0.82 28.68 5.38
C HIS A 314 -0.81 27.16 5.62
N THR A 315 -1.70 26.69 6.48
CA THR A 315 -1.88 25.24 6.71
C THR A 315 -2.52 24.61 5.48
N LEU A 316 -1.97 23.48 5.04
CA LEU A 316 -2.56 22.65 3.98
C LEU A 316 -3.32 21.50 4.64
N PRO A 317 -4.67 21.50 4.56
CA PRO A 317 -5.48 20.41 5.08
C PRO A 317 -5.10 19.10 4.38
N ASP A 318 -4.94 18.02 5.15
CA ASP A 318 -4.50 16.71 4.66
C ASP A 318 -3.22 16.74 3.79
N GLY A 319 -2.46 17.87 3.85
CA GLY A 319 -1.27 18.10 3.03
C GLY A 319 -0.06 17.27 3.41
N GLY A 320 -0.06 16.60 4.55
CA GLY A 320 1.06 15.78 5.01
C GLY A 320 0.74 14.29 5.03
N MET A 321 1.68 13.45 4.58
CA MET A 321 1.67 11.98 4.73
C MET A 321 3.11 11.48 4.83
N GLY A 322 3.32 10.36 5.53
CA GLY A 322 4.65 9.76 5.61
C GLY A 322 4.55 8.27 5.90
N VAL A 323 4.74 7.46 4.88
CA VAL A 323 4.69 5.99 4.97
C VAL A 323 5.98 5.40 4.46
N VAL A 324 6.64 4.60 5.28
CA VAL A 324 7.72 3.71 4.84
C VAL A 324 7.10 2.35 4.54
N ALA A 325 7.42 1.77 3.42
CA ALA A 325 6.96 0.46 3.00
C ALA A 325 8.09 -0.35 2.37
N GLY A 326 7.94 -1.67 2.33
CA GLY A 326 8.97 -2.50 1.74
C GLY A 326 8.73 -3.99 1.86
N LEU A 327 9.83 -4.73 1.79
CA LEU A 327 9.85 -6.18 1.90
C LEU A 327 10.69 -6.60 3.10
N PHE A 328 10.14 -7.51 3.88
CA PHE A 328 10.75 -8.06 5.09
C PHE A 328 10.84 -9.59 5.00
N ALA A 329 12.03 -10.11 5.20
CA ALA A 329 12.27 -11.54 5.32
C ALA A 329 12.36 -11.91 6.81
N PRO A 330 11.35 -12.60 7.39
CA PRO A 330 11.43 -13.08 8.76
C PRO A 330 12.55 -14.10 8.91
N ALA A 331 13.01 -14.32 10.14
CA ALA A 331 13.92 -15.42 10.42
C ALA A 331 13.26 -16.76 10.01
N PRO A 332 14.03 -17.76 9.56
CA PRO A 332 13.46 -18.98 8.96
C PRO A 332 12.47 -19.73 9.86
N GLU A 333 12.70 -19.71 11.16
CA GLU A 333 11.88 -20.35 12.19
C GLU A 333 10.62 -19.56 12.56
N VAL A 334 10.51 -18.31 12.09
CA VAL A 334 9.43 -17.41 12.46
C VAL A 334 8.24 -17.57 11.53
N THR A 335 7.08 -17.77 12.13
CA THR A 335 5.79 -17.68 11.49
C THR A 335 5.29 -16.23 11.55
N TRP A 336 4.76 -15.71 10.44
CA TRP A 336 4.17 -14.38 10.44
C TRP A 336 2.96 -14.33 11.38
N PRO A 337 2.88 -13.37 12.30
CA PRO A 337 1.85 -13.35 13.33
C PRO A 337 0.47 -13.06 12.74
N VAL A 338 -0.52 -13.80 13.25
CA VAL A 338 -1.93 -13.53 12.96
C VAL A 338 -2.37 -12.23 13.63
N ALA A 339 -3.39 -11.59 13.07
CA ALA A 339 -4.01 -10.42 13.67
C ALA A 339 -4.84 -10.85 14.90
N ASP A 340 -4.75 -10.09 15.98
CA ASP A 340 -5.72 -10.18 17.06
C ASP A 340 -6.98 -9.42 16.65
N GLN A 341 -8.00 -10.17 16.27
CA GLN A 341 -9.28 -9.61 15.79
C GLN A 341 -10.09 -8.93 16.90
N THR A 342 -9.67 -9.05 18.18
CA THR A 342 -10.28 -8.38 19.33
C THR A 342 -9.55 -7.09 19.71
N ASP A 343 -8.35 -6.84 19.17
CA ASP A 343 -7.61 -5.60 19.38
C ASP A 343 -8.39 -4.41 18.82
N SER A 344 -8.59 -3.39 19.66
CA SER A 344 -9.37 -2.20 19.29
C SER A 344 -8.76 -1.41 18.12
N LEU A 345 -7.42 -1.38 18.00
CA LEU A 345 -6.72 -0.72 16.89
C LEU A 345 -6.96 -1.49 15.58
N TYR A 346 -6.87 -2.83 15.63
CA TYR A 346 -7.18 -3.68 14.48
C TYR A 346 -8.62 -3.47 14.00
N VAL A 347 -9.59 -3.54 14.93
CA VAL A 347 -11.02 -3.39 14.59
C VAL A 347 -11.30 -2.01 14.01
N SER A 348 -10.72 -0.95 14.60
CA SER A 348 -10.93 0.41 14.15
C SER A 348 -10.29 0.66 12.78
N ASP A 349 -9.05 0.21 12.56
CA ASP A 349 -8.33 0.34 11.29
C ASP A 349 -9.05 -0.40 10.15
N LEU A 350 -9.47 -1.65 10.38
CA LEU A 350 -10.16 -2.43 9.36
C LEU A 350 -11.55 -1.84 9.04
N ARG A 351 -12.29 -1.36 10.05
CA ARG A 351 -13.57 -0.65 9.83
C ARG A 351 -13.37 0.61 9.00
N HIS A 352 -12.34 1.40 9.29
CA HIS A 352 -12.01 2.57 8.49
C HIS A 352 -11.76 2.18 7.03
N ALA A 353 -10.91 1.18 6.79
CA ALA A 353 -10.61 0.70 5.44
C ALA A 353 -11.86 0.21 4.67
N LEU A 354 -12.85 -0.36 5.37
CA LEU A 354 -14.10 -0.82 4.76
C LEU A 354 -15.09 0.32 4.50
N ARG A 355 -15.10 1.37 5.33
CA ARG A 355 -16.01 2.52 5.19
C ARG A 355 -15.58 3.51 4.12
N MET A 356 -14.35 3.43 3.62
CA MET A 356 -13.88 4.33 2.57
C MET A 356 -14.80 4.34 1.34
N SER A 357 -15.55 3.26 1.09
CA SER A 357 -16.57 3.23 0.03
C SER A 357 -17.96 3.74 0.47
N GLU A 358 -18.27 3.72 1.76
CA GLU A 358 -19.57 4.18 2.28
C GLU A 358 -19.66 5.72 2.31
N GLY A 359 -18.56 6.42 2.57
CA GLY A 359 -18.50 7.88 2.56
C GLY A 359 -18.91 8.51 1.22
N ALA A 360 -18.60 7.83 0.10
CA ALA A 360 -19.01 8.27 -1.23
C ALA A 360 -20.53 8.11 -1.49
N GLN A 361 -21.18 7.14 -0.87
CA GLN A 361 -22.64 6.98 -0.98
C GLN A 361 -23.40 8.02 -0.19
N LEU A 362 -22.86 8.50 0.94
CA LEU A 362 -23.47 9.53 1.76
C LEU A 362 -23.29 10.94 1.16
N SER A 363 -22.20 11.19 0.43
CA SER A 363 -22.01 12.48 -0.27
C SER A 363 -22.85 12.60 -1.54
N ASN A 364 -23.24 11.47 -2.16
CA ASN A 364 -24.12 11.44 -3.34
C ASN A 364 -25.62 11.33 -3.01
N ALA A 365 -25.97 10.93 -1.79
CA ALA A 365 -27.33 11.02 -1.29
C ALA A 365 -27.55 12.46 -0.82
N GLY A 366 -28.02 13.30 -1.76
CA GLY A 366 -28.24 14.71 -1.56
C GLY A 366 -28.89 15.02 -0.23
N VAL A 367 -28.32 15.98 0.44
CA VAL A 367 -28.96 16.70 1.54
C VAL A 367 -30.17 17.44 0.95
N GLU A 368 -31.31 16.79 0.89
CA GLU A 368 -32.58 17.49 0.83
C GLU A 368 -32.77 18.20 2.19
N HIS A 369 -32.36 19.46 2.24
CA HIS A 369 -32.79 20.35 3.28
C HIS A 369 -34.28 20.64 3.04
N THR A 370 -35.14 19.92 3.72
CA THR A 370 -36.48 20.39 3.98
C THR A 370 -36.39 21.58 4.94
N HIS A 371 -36.59 22.78 4.40
CA HIS A 371 -36.95 23.95 5.19
C HIS A 371 -38.39 23.76 5.63
N ASP A 372 -38.62 23.62 6.93
CA ASP A 372 -39.81 24.05 7.65
C ASP A 372 -39.42 25.14 8.65
#